data_d0a86e8caef341da6bf94a120e844d14
#
_entry.id   d0a86e8caef341da6bf94a120e844d14
#
_cell.length_a   1.000
_cell.length_b   1.000
_cell.length_c   1.000
_cell.angle_alpha   90.00
_cell.angle_beta   90.00
_cell.angle_gamma   90.00
#
_symmetry.space_group_name_H-M   'P 1'
#
loop_
_entity.id
_entity.type
_entity.pdbx_description
1 polymer ?
#
loop_
_entity_poly.entity_id
_entity_poly.type
_entity_poly.pdbx_seq_one_letter_code
_entity_poly.pdbx_strand_id
1 'polypeptide(L)'
;MTQQAKTFTTQISKTTALNYLLHLPPGVEDGEKRPFILFLHGAGERGDDLDLIRLHGLPKVIDSDPDFPFIVASPQCPALTTWSVLVDALKALVDELVAAYPIDPNRLYLTGLSMGGYGSWNLASTYPDLFAAVVPICGGGGWFFGFPERVVALKDTPVWAFHGAQDEIVPLSETAVLIETLHQAHGTAPIRFTIYPNLNHDSWTITYDDPELYSWFLRQKKQ
;
A
#
# COMPACT_ATOMS: atom_id res chain seq x y z
N MET A 1 -33.55 -30.19 28.08
CA MET A 1 -32.94 -30.22 26.73
C MET A 1 -31.45 -30.14 26.92
N THR A 2 -30.69 -31.10 26.43
CA THR A 2 -29.22 -31.11 26.53
C THR A 2 -28.64 -30.49 25.26
N GLN A 3 -27.86 -29.41 25.40
CA GLN A 3 -27.07 -28.84 24.30
C GLN A 3 -25.89 -29.78 24.01
N GLN A 4 -25.57 -29.98 22.72
CA GLN A 4 -24.40 -30.75 22.29
C GLN A 4 -23.44 -29.85 21.54
N ALA A 5 -22.14 -29.89 21.87
CA ALA A 5 -21.10 -29.26 21.09
C ALA A 5 -20.92 -29.97 19.74
N LYS A 6 -20.93 -29.24 18.65
CA LYS A 6 -20.73 -29.73 17.29
C LYS A 6 -19.71 -28.85 16.60
N THR A 7 -18.91 -29.43 15.72
CA THR A 7 -18.01 -28.69 14.82
C THR A 7 -18.56 -28.79 13.40
N PHE A 8 -18.63 -27.65 12.73
CA PHE A 8 -18.91 -27.56 11.29
C PHE A 8 -17.64 -27.11 10.59
N THR A 9 -17.24 -27.82 9.53
CA THR A 9 -16.09 -27.48 8.69
C THR A 9 -16.52 -27.44 7.24
N THR A 10 -16.20 -26.39 6.52
CA THR A 10 -16.42 -26.26 5.08
C THR A 10 -15.31 -25.45 4.46
N GLN A 11 -15.10 -25.63 3.17
CA GLN A 11 -14.23 -24.77 2.35
C GLN A 11 -15.09 -23.79 1.56
N ILE A 12 -14.75 -22.51 1.62
CA ILE A 12 -15.42 -21.45 0.86
C ILE A 12 -14.40 -20.89 -0.16
N SER A 13 -14.79 -20.89 -1.44
CA SER A 13 -14.02 -20.23 -2.51
C SER A 13 -14.77 -18.98 -2.97
N LYS A 14 -14.01 -17.91 -3.26
CA LYS A 14 -14.53 -16.63 -3.77
C LYS A 14 -13.70 -16.25 -5.00
N THR A 15 -14.37 -15.94 -6.11
CA THR A 15 -13.76 -15.30 -7.27
C THR A 15 -13.79 -13.80 -7.10
N THR A 16 -12.66 -13.13 -7.30
CA THR A 16 -12.56 -11.66 -7.27
C THR A 16 -11.85 -11.22 -8.53
N ALA A 17 -12.39 -10.18 -9.19
CA ALA A 17 -11.76 -9.51 -10.31
C ALA A 17 -11.45 -8.07 -9.93
N LEU A 18 -10.27 -7.58 -10.31
CA LEU A 18 -9.84 -6.19 -10.14
C LEU A 18 -9.38 -5.66 -11.49
N ASN A 19 -9.94 -4.55 -11.93
CA ASN A 19 -9.37 -3.77 -13.01
C ASN A 19 -8.14 -3.02 -12.47
N TYR A 20 -7.09 -2.86 -13.26
CA TYR A 20 -5.90 -2.13 -12.83
C TYR A 20 -5.18 -1.47 -14.01
N LEU A 21 -4.50 -0.36 -13.75
CA LEU A 21 -3.51 0.21 -14.64
C LEU A 21 -2.16 -0.50 -14.38
N LEU A 22 -1.45 -0.81 -15.46
CA LEU A 22 -0.10 -1.36 -15.41
C LEU A 22 0.84 -0.43 -16.18
N HIS A 23 1.84 0.09 -15.50
CA HIS A 23 2.97 0.79 -16.11
C HIS A 23 4.15 -0.16 -16.22
N LEU A 24 4.75 -0.20 -17.40
CA LEU A 24 5.98 -0.90 -17.69
C LEU A 24 7.04 0.12 -18.12
N PRO A 25 8.19 0.21 -17.44
CA PRO A 25 9.25 1.15 -17.82
C PRO A 25 9.84 0.79 -19.18
N PRO A 26 10.43 1.77 -19.91
CA PRO A 26 11.17 1.49 -21.13
C PRO A 26 12.25 0.41 -20.91
N GLY A 27 12.43 -0.45 -21.91
CA GLY A 27 13.43 -1.52 -21.86
C GLY A 27 13.07 -2.72 -20.98
N VAL A 28 11.83 -2.84 -20.52
CA VAL A 28 11.38 -3.98 -19.70
C VAL A 28 11.55 -5.35 -20.40
N GLU A 29 11.64 -5.34 -21.73
CA GLU A 29 11.84 -6.53 -22.57
C GLU A 29 13.28 -7.06 -22.55
N ASP A 30 14.24 -6.33 -21.99
CA ASP A 30 15.65 -6.73 -21.87
C ASP A 30 15.88 -7.94 -20.93
N GLY A 31 14.84 -8.31 -20.16
CA GLY A 31 14.85 -9.39 -19.20
C GLY A 31 15.49 -9.05 -17.86
N GLU A 32 15.98 -7.82 -17.67
CA GLU A 32 16.47 -7.37 -16.39
C GLU A 32 15.32 -7.17 -15.38
N LYS A 33 15.55 -7.67 -14.16
CA LYS A 33 14.54 -7.54 -13.10
C LYS A 33 14.43 -6.09 -12.62
N ARG A 34 13.20 -5.58 -12.63
CA ARG A 34 12.85 -4.21 -12.25
C ARG A 34 12.20 -4.14 -10.87
N PRO A 35 12.35 -3.03 -10.13
CA PRO A 35 11.59 -2.79 -8.91
C PRO A 35 10.10 -2.61 -9.22
N PHE A 36 9.25 -3.00 -8.27
CA PHE A 36 7.80 -2.97 -8.44
C PHE A 36 7.13 -2.15 -7.34
N ILE A 37 6.12 -1.35 -7.68
CA ILE A 37 5.26 -0.65 -6.73
C ILE A 37 3.81 -1.09 -6.93
N LEU A 38 3.16 -1.52 -5.84
CA LEU A 38 1.71 -1.58 -5.75
C LEU A 38 1.19 -0.25 -5.19
N PHE A 39 0.34 0.43 -5.96
CA PHE A 39 -0.28 1.70 -5.56
C PHE A 39 -1.76 1.50 -5.23
N LEU A 40 -2.21 1.98 -4.06
CA LEU A 40 -3.59 1.94 -3.62
C LEU A 40 -4.17 3.36 -3.55
N HIS A 41 -5.19 3.64 -4.37
CA HIS A 41 -5.86 4.94 -4.44
C HIS A 41 -6.78 5.23 -3.24
N GLY A 42 -7.28 6.44 -3.14
CA GLY A 42 -8.22 6.90 -2.13
C GLY A 42 -9.67 6.47 -2.35
N ALA A 43 -10.57 6.96 -1.53
CA ALA A 43 -11.99 6.59 -1.61
C ALA A 43 -12.71 7.19 -2.83
N GLY A 44 -12.22 8.32 -3.34
CA GLY A 44 -12.84 9.04 -4.47
C GLY A 44 -12.69 8.32 -5.81
N GLU A 45 -11.67 7.49 -5.98
CA GLU A 45 -11.33 6.82 -7.23
C GLU A 45 -11.92 5.40 -7.34
N ARG A 46 -12.81 5.00 -6.39
CA ARG A 46 -13.52 3.72 -6.44
C ARG A 46 -14.47 3.66 -7.63
N GLY A 47 -14.60 2.48 -8.21
CA GLY A 47 -15.53 2.26 -9.33
C GLY A 47 -15.04 1.24 -10.33
N ASP A 48 -15.36 1.49 -11.60
CA ASP A 48 -15.03 0.70 -12.77
C ASP A 48 -14.47 1.55 -13.94
N ASP A 49 -14.18 2.82 -13.66
CA ASP A 49 -13.56 3.77 -14.58
C ASP A 49 -12.10 4.02 -14.17
N LEU A 50 -11.17 3.38 -14.86
CA LEU A 50 -9.74 3.47 -14.59
C LEU A 50 -9.13 4.88 -14.75
N ASP A 51 -9.79 5.77 -15.48
CA ASP A 51 -9.30 7.15 -15.63
C ASP A 51 -9.39 7.93 -14.31
N LEU A 52 -10.28 7.53 -13.40
CA LEU A 52 -10.35 8.12 -12.06
C LEU A 52 -9.04 7.95 -11.27
N ILE A 53 -8.35 6.81 -11.45
CA ILE A 53 -7.10 6.55 -10.70
C ILE A 53 -5.96 7.46 -11.18
N ARG A 54 -6.03 8.00 -12.40
CA ARG A 54 -5.03 8.92 -12.97
C ARG A 54 -5.10 10.34 -12.40
N LEU A 55 -6.18 10.67 -11.70
CA LEU A 55 -6.39 12.02 -11.16
C LEU A 55 -5.42 12.38 -10.04
N HIS A 56 -4.94 11.38 -9.28
CA HIS A 56 -4.15 11.59 -8.08
C HIS A 56 -3.02 10.56 -7.93
N GLY A 57 -2.06 10.89 -7.07
CA GLY A 57 -1.02 9.98 -6.64
C GLY A 57 -0.07 9.51 -7.73
N LEU A 58 0.43 8.30 -7.59
CA LEU A 58 1.48 7.77 -8.45
C LEU A 58 1.08 7.64 -9.93
N PRO A 59 -0.15 7.21 -10.31
CA PRO A 59 -0.53 7.18 -11.72
C PRO A 59 -0.46 8.55 -12.41
N LYS A 60 -0.82 9.64 -11.70
CA LYS A 60 -0.68 11.00 -12.21
C LYS A 60 0.78 11.39 -12.48
N VAL A 61 1.70 11.00 -11.59
CA VAL A 61 3.13 11.24 -11.77
C VAL A 61 3.64 10.49 -13.00
N ILE A 62 3.26 9.22 -13.16
CA ILE A 62 3.66 8.37 -14.28
C ILE A 62 3.16 8.94 -15.62
N ASP A 63 1.96 9.48 -15.69
CA ASP A 63 1.43 10.11 -16.91
C ASP A 63 2.28 11.32 -17.34
N SER A 64 3.04 11.92 -16.42
CA SER A 64 3.95 13.05 -16.67
C SER A 64 5.40 12.61 -16.87
N ASP A 65 5.75 11.38 -16.52
CA ASP A 65 7.11 10.80 -16.62
C ASP A 65 7.05 9.40 -17.23
N PRO A 66 7.06 9.29 -18.56
CA PRO A 66 6.99 8.00 -19.24
C PRO A 66 8.23 7.12 -19.02
N ASP A 67 9.34 7.69 -18.54
CA ASP A 67 10.59 6.98 -18.24
C ASP A 67 10.66 6.52 -16.76
N PHE A 68 9.54 6.59 -16.04
CA PHE A 68 9.46 6.19 -14.63
C PHE A 68 9.97 4.75 -14.42
N PRO A 69 11.00 4.52 -13.57
CA PRO A 69 11.84 3.32 -13.65
C PRO A 69 11.26 2.07 -12.97
N PHE A 70 10.04 2.15 -12.42
CA PHE A 70 9.41 1.04 -11.72
C PHE A 70 8.33 0.38 -12.59
N ILE A 71 8.15 -0.93 -12.46
CA ILE A 71 6.88 -1.54 -12.84
C ILE A 71 5.84 -1.15 -11.78
N VAL A 72 4.69 -0.61 -12.18
CA VAL A 72 3.66 -0.15 -11.25
C VAL A 72 2.31 -0.75 -11.58
N ALA A 73 1.68 -1.35 -10.57
CA ALA A 73 0.29 -1.76 -10.66
C ALA A 73 -0.58 -0.87 -9.77
N SER A 74 -1.64 -0.33 -10.36
CA SER A 74 -2.61 0.53 -9.69
C SER A 74 -4.01 -0.07 -9.87
N PRO A 75 -4.42 -1.03 -9.01
CA PRO A 75 -5.76 -1.61 -9.08
C PRO A 75 -6.83 -0.59 -8.71
N GLN A 76 -8.05 -0.78 -9.24
CA GLN A 76 -9.21 -0.01 -8.84
C GLN A 76 -10.06 -0.80 -7.84
N CYS A 77 -10.31 -0.17 -6.70
CA CYS A 77 -11.23 -0.69 -5.69
C CYS A 77 -12.67 -0.53 -6.19
N PRO A 78 -13.49 -1.59 -6.23
CA PRO A 78 -14.88 -1.47 -6.65
C PRO A 78 -15.68 -0.49 -5.76
N ALA A 79 -16.73 0.13 -6.33
CA ALA A 79 -17.48 1.25 -5.72
C ALA A 79 -18.02 0.95 -4.31
N LEU A 80 -18.47 -0.27 -4.06
CA LEU A 80 -19.16 -0.64 -2.81
C LEU A 80 -18.27 -1.41 -1.82
N THR A 81 -16.95 -1.25 -1.95
CA THR A 81 -16.00 -1.94 -1.07
C THR A 81 -14.83 -1.04 -0.68
N THR A 82 -13.89 -1.60 0.07
CA THR A 82 -12.66 -0.95 0.52
C THR A 82 -11.49 -1.91 0.38
N TRP A 83 -10.26 -1.41 0.45
CA TRP A 83 -9.05 -2.23 0.38
C TRP A 83 -8.98 -3.29 1.48
N SER A 84 -9.66 -3.09 2.62
CA SER A 84 -9.64 -4.02 3.76
C SER A 84 -10.18 -5.41 3.45
N VAL A 85 -11.16 -5.51 2.52
CA VAL A 85 -11.76 -6.81 2.14
C VAL A 85 -11.13 -7.41 0.89
N LEU A 86 -10.15 -6.72 0.32
CA LEU A 86 -9.45 -7.11 -0.92
C LEU A 86 -8.00 -7.57 -0.67
N VAL A 87 -7.60 -7.71 0.59
CA VAL A 87 -6.19 -8.00 0.97
C VAL A 87 -5.66 -9.25 0.27
N ASP A 88 -6.43 -10.34 0.25
CA ASP A 88 -6.02 -11.58 -0.41
C ASP A 88 -5.99 -11.44 -1.95
N ALA A 89 -6.93 -10.66 -2.52
CA ALA A 89 -6.95 -10.37 -3.95
C ALA A 89 -5.76 -9.52 -4.40
N LEU A 90 -5.35 -8.53 -3.57
CA LEU A 90 -4.16 -7.72 -3.81
C LEU A 90 -2.88 -8.57 -3.74
N LYS A 91 -2.80 -9.48 -2.76
CA LYS A 91 -1.68 -10.44 -2.69
C LYS A 91 -1.61 -11.32 -3.93
N ALA A 92 -2.75 -11.88 -4.36
CA ALA A 92 -2.83 -12.71 -5.56
C ALA A 92 -2.43 -11.92 -6.84
N LEU A 93 -2.85 -10.65 -6.95
CA LEU A 93 -2.44 -9.78 -8.05
C LEU A 93 -0.91 -9.57 -8.07
N VAL A 94 -0.30 -9.32 -6.92
CA VAL A 94 1.17 -9.19 -6.84
C VAL A 94 1.85 -10.48 -7.27
N ASP A 95 1.38 -11.64 -6.81
CA ASP A 95 1.96 -12.95 -7.18
C ASP A 95 1.87 -13.21 -8.69
N GLU A 96 0.72 -12.91 -9.29
CA GLU A 96 0.51 -13.03 -10.74
C GLU A 96 1.48 -12.15 -11.53
N LEU A 97 1.62 -10.87 -11.10
CA LEU A 97 2.51 -9.91 -11.76
C LEU A 97 3.99 -10.32 -11.64
N VAL A 98 4.41 -10.78 -10.47
CA VAL A 98 5.78 -11.28 -10.25
C VAL A 98 6.08 -12.50 -11.14
N ALA A 99 5.07 -13.33 -11.40
CA ALA A 99 5.22 -14.49 -12.29
C ALA A 99 5.22 -14.11 -13.77
N ALA A 100 4.48 -13.06 -14.16
CA ALA A 100 4.26 -12.67 -15.55
C ALA A 100 5.28 -11.66 -16.09
N TYR A 101 5.89 -10.84 -15.23
CA TYR A 101 6.78 -9.73 -15.60
C TYR A 101 8.16 -9.88 -14.95
N PRO A 102 9.21 -9.21 -15.48
CA PRO A 102 10.57 -9.25 -14.91
C PRO A 102 10.67 -8.38 -13.64
N ILE A 103 9.87 -8.70 -12.63
CA ILE A 103 9.87 -8.05 -11.33
C ILE A 103 10.92 -8.69 -10.42
N ASP A 104 11.71 -7.86 -9.71
CA ASP A 104 12.59 -8.32 -8.64
C ASP A 104 11.75 -8.61 -7.36
N PRO A 105 11.58 -9.88 -6.95
CA PRO A 105 10.76 -10.22 -5.79
C PRO A 105 11.33 -9.68 -4.46
N ASN A 106 12.58 -9.21 -4.46
CA ASN A 106 13.19 -8.56 -3.31
C ASN A 106 13.04 -7.04 -3.31
N ARG A 107 12.43 -6.44 -4.35
CA ARG A 107 12.18 -5.02 -4.48
C ARG A 107 10.70 -4.74 -4.80
N LEU A 108 9.81 -5.33 -4.00
CA LEU A 108 8.38 -5.07 -4.04
C LEU A 108 8.06 -3.97 -3.02
N TYR A 109 7.40 -2.92 -3.44
CA TYR A 109 7.04 -1.78 -2.61
C TYR A 109 5.54 -1.57 -2.60
N LEU A 110 5.03 -1.02 -1.51
CA LEU A 110 3.63 -0.71 -1.33
C LEU A 110 3.46 0.75 -0.93
N THR A 111 2.55 1.44 -1.60
CA THR A 111 2.14 2.80 -1.23
C THR A 111 0.66 3.02 -1.49
N GLY A 112 0.07 4.00 -0.82
CA GLY A 112 -1.30 4.39 -1.05
C GLY A 112 -1.69 5.61 -0.23
N LEU A 113 -2.73 6.30 -0.67
CA LEU A 113 -3.22 7.55 -0.07
C LEU A 113 -4.60 7.37 0.56
N SER A 114 -4.86 8.02 1.69
CA SER A 114 -6.18 8.05 2.35
C SER A 114 -6.70 6.61 2.59
N MET A 115 -7.81 6.21 1.99
CA MET A 115 -8.30 4.82 2.02
C MET A 115 -7.20 3.82 1.58
N GLY A 116 -6.36 4.17 0.60
CA GLY A 116 -5.20 3.40 0.18
C GLY A 116 -4.07 3.39 1.21
N GLY A 117 -3.91 4.45 1.99
CA GLY A 117 -3.02 4.51 3.14
C GLY A 117 -3.43 3.50 4.23
N TYR A 118 -4.73 3.45 4.56
CA TYR A 118 -5.30 2.40 5.42
C TYR A 118 -5.08 1.00 4.83
N GLY A 119 -5.35 0.85 3.52
CA GLY A 119 -5.11 -0.39 2.79
C GLY A 119 -3.66 -0.85 2.85
N SER A 120 -2.72 0.09 2.74
CA SER A 120 -1.28 -0.19 2.82
C SER A 120 -0.87 -0.71 4.20
N TRP A 121 -1.32 -0.08 5.28
CA TRP A 121 -1.09 -0.58 6.62
C TRP A 121 -1.66 -1.99 6.82
N ASN A 122 -2.92 -2.21 6.39
CA ASN A 122 -3.59 -3.49 6.57
C ASN A 122 -2.95 -4.61 5.73
N LEU A 123 -2.68 -4.36 4.44
CA LEU A 123 -2.07 -5.36 3.54
C LEU A 123 -0.67 -5.75 4.01
N ALA A 124 0.17 -4.76 4.31
CA ALA A 124 1.52 -5.02 4.78
C ALA A 124 1.52 -5.77 6.13
N SER A 125 0.69 -5.38 7.10
CA SER A 125 0.59 -6.09 8.39
C SER A 125 0.01 -7.50 8.27
N THR A 126 -0.73 -7.80 7.19
CA THR A 126 -1.25 -9.15 6.92
C THR A 126 -0.19 -10.04 6.27
N TYR A 127 0.65 -9.45 5.41
CA TYR A 127 1.72 -10.13 4.68
C TYR A 127 3.06 -9.41 4.92
N PRO A 128 3.64 -9.49 6.13
CA PRO A 128 4.80 -8.67 6.53
C PRO A 128 6.06 -8.95 5.72
N ASP A 129 6.19 -10.16 5.16
CA ASP A 129 7.34 -10.57 4.35
C ASP A 129 7.18 -10.25 2.85
N LEU A 130 6.04 -9.67 2.45
CA LEU A 130 5.76 -9.44 1.03
C LEU A 130 6.56 -8.26 0.47
N PHE A 131 6.58 -7.13 1.17
CA PHE A 131 7.16 -5.88 0.68
C PHE A 131 8.52 -5.58 1.30
N ALA A 132 9.43 -5.03 0.48
CA ALA A 132 10.72 -4.52 0.90
C ALA A 132 10.60 -3.15 1.59
N ALA A 133 9.53 -2.40 1.32
CA ALA A 133 9.22 -1.14 1.98
C ALA A 133 7.75 -0.76 1.80
N VAL A 134 7.23 0.05 2.75
CA VAL A 134 5.84 0.50 2.78
C VAL A 134 5.77 2.00 3.00
N VAL A 135 5.00 2.69 2.15
CA VAL A 135 4.78 4.14 2.23
C VAL A 135 3.28 4.45 2.31
N PRO A 136 2.69 4.44 3.50
CA PRO A 136 1.30 4.85 3.70
C PRO A 136 1.20 6.37 3.86
N ILE A 137 0.26 7.01 3.14
CA ILE A 137 0.06 8.46 3.15
C ILE A 137 -1.35 8.75 3.67
N CYS A 138 -1.47 9.66 4.66
CA CYS A 138 -2.71 10.11 5.33
C CYS A 138 -3.70 8.97 5.59
N GLY A 139 -3.20 7.84 6.08
CA GLY A 139 -3.99 6.67 6.43
C GLY A 139 -3.86 6.33 7.91
N GLY A 140 -4.37 5.16 8.31
CA GLY A 140 -4.32 4.71 9.69
C GLY A 140 -4.70 3.25 9.85
N GLY A 141 -4.95 2.83 11.08
CA GLY A 141 -5.34 1.47 11.45
C GLY A 141 -6.67 1.37 12.19
N GLY A 142 -7.24 2.50 12.64
CA GLY A 142 -8.39 2.52 13.56
C GLY A 142 -9.66 1.85 13.06
N TRP A 143 -9.77 1.59 11.75
CA TRP A 143 -10.91 0.88 11.17
C TRP A 143 -10.75 -0.64 11.11
N PHE A 144 -9.61 -1.18 11.55
CA PHE A 144 -9.32 -2.60 11.43
C PHE A 144 -9.17 -3.26 12.80
N PHE A 145 -9.70 -4.47 12.92
CA PHE A 145 -9.52 -5.25 14.12
C PHE A 145 -8.05 -5.58 14.38
N GLY A 146 -7.62 -5.40 15.62
CA GLY A 146 -6.28 -5.71 16.08
C GLY A 146 -5.24 -4.62 15.86
N PHE A 147 -5.60 -3.45 15.29
CA PHE A 147 -4.74 -2.28 15.29
C PHE A 147 -4.92 -1.47 16.59
N PRO A 148 -3.87 -0.78 17.09
CA PRO A 148 -2.56 -0.60 16.46
C PRO A 148 -1.60 -1.80 16.59
N GLU A 149 -1.85 -2.78 17.46
CA GLU A 149 -0.90 -3.85 17.80
C GLU A 149 -0.47 -4.68 16.58
N ARG A 150 -1.34 -4.88 15.59
CA ARG A 150 -1.01 -5.61 14.36
C ARG A 150 0.13 -5.02 13.57
N VAL A 151 0.38 -3.71 13.70
CA VAL A 151 1.46 -3.05 12.96
C VAL A 151 2.85 -3.57 13.39
N VAL A 152 2.96 -4.16 14.59
CA VAL A 152 4.21 -4.77 15.08
C VAL A 152 4.77 -5.84 14.14
N ALA A 153 3.92 -6.46 13.31
CA ALA A 153 4.36 -7.37 12.26
C ALA A 153 5.35 -6.70 11.27
N LEU A 154 5.32 -5.37 11.16
CA LEU A 154 6.19 -4.57 10.29
C LEU A 154 7.45 -4.03 10.99
N LYS A 155 7.76 -4.43 12.21
CA LYS A 155 8.91 -3.88 12.97
C LYS A 155 10.25 -4.02 12.26
N ASP A 156 10.39 -4.99 11.37
CA ASP A 156 11.60 -5.26 10.58
C ASP A 156 11.43 -4.91 9.08
N THR A 157 10.32 -4.26 8.71
CA THR A 157 10.05 -3.75 7.36
C THR A 157 10.27 -2.23 7.33
N PRO A 158 11.08 -1.68 6.41
CA PRO A 158 11.20 -0.23 6.22
C PRO A 158 9.85 0.44 5.96
N VAL A 159 9.52 1.45 6.80
CA VAL A 159 8.29 2.23 6.67
C VAL A 159 8.63 3.71 6.63
N TRP A 160 8.03 4.43 5.67
CA TRP A 160 8.07 5.89 5.65
C TRP A 160 6.64 6.42 5.50
N ALA A 161 6.03 6.83 6.59
CA ALA A 161 4.68 7.36 6.62
C ALA A 161 4.68 8.89 6.43
N PHE A 162 3.61 9.40 5.82
CA PHE A 162 3.41 10.82 5.57
C PHE A 162 2.00 11.26 5.99
N HIS A 163 1.88 12.49 6.54
CA HIS A 163 0.58 13.01 6.95
C HIS A 163 0.58 14.55 7.02
N GLY A 164 -0.56 15.17 6.72
CA GLY A 164 -0.77 16.60 6.95
C GLY A 164 -1.14 16.86 8.42
N ALA A 165 -0.50 17.84 9.06
CA ALA A 165 -0.82 18.17 10.46
C ALA A 165 -2.22 18.76 10.65
N GLN A 166 -2.81 19.31 9.57
CA GLN A 166 -4.12 19.95 9.58
C GLN A 166 -5.19 19.07 8.91
N ASP A 167 -4.96 17.75 8.83
CA ASP A 167 -5.90 16.82 8.23
C ASP A 167 -7.16 16.67 9.10
N GLU A 168 -8.29 17.18 8.59
CA GLU A 168 -9.60 17.12 9.24
C GLU A 168 -10.44 15.90 8.77
N ILE A 169 -9.98 15.17 7.77
CA ILE A 169 -10.66 13.98 7.21
C ILE A 169 -10.15 12.71 7.90
N VAL A 170 -8.82 12.56 7.96
CA VAL A 170 -8.15 11.49 8.69
C VAL A 170 -7.24 12.16 9.73
N PRO A 171 -7.59 12.10 11.01
CA PRO A 171 -6.78 12.74 12.06
C PRO A 171 -5.34 12.23 12.04
N LEU A 172 -4.37 13.13 12.21
CA LEU A 172 -2.94 12.80 12.29
C LEU A 172 -2.64 11.67 13.28
N SER A 173 -3.42 11.59 14.36
CA SER A 173 -3.32 10.54 15.39
C SER A 173 -3.46 9.12 14.84
N GLU A 174 -4.19 8.92 13.72
CA GLU A 174 -4.36 7.63 13.08
C GLU A 174 -3.02 7.04 12.58
N THR A 175 -2.16 7.87 11.98
CA THR A 175 -0.80 7.44 11.60
C THR A 175 0.14 7.46 12.82
N ALA A 176 0.06 8.49 13.66
CA ALA A 176 1.01 8.68 14.76
C ALA A 176 1.02 7.50 15.74
N VAL A 177 -0.15 6.94 16.08
CA VAL A 177 -0.24 5.78 16.98
C VAL A 177 0.43 4.53 16.38
N LEU A 178 0.36 4.33 15.07
CA LEU A 178 1.01 3.20 14.40
C LEU A 178 2.54 3.35 14.41
N ILE A 179 3.03 4.55 14.12
CA ILE A 179 4.46 4.85 14.16
C ILE A 179 5.03 4.69 15.58
N GLU A 180 4.32 5.19 16.59
CA GLU A 180 4.71 5.02 17.99
C GLU A 180 4.76 3.54 18.38
N THR A 181 3.75 2.75 17.99
CA THR A 181 3.70 1.31 18.24
C THR A 181 4.88 0.57 17.56
N LEU A 182 5.25 0.98 16.33
CA LEU A 182 6.42 0.42 15.64
C LEU A 182 7.74 0.77 16.36
N HIS A 183 7.90 2.01 16.82
CA HIS A 183 9.09 2.40 17.58
C HIS A 183 9.21 1.61 18.88
N GLN A 184 8.10 1.38 19.58
CA GLN A 184 8.06 0.57 20.82
C GLN A 184 8.34 -0.92 20.58
N ALA A 185 8.12 -1.40 19.35
CA ALA A 185 8.40 -2.80 19.00
C ALA A 185 9.88 -3.14 18.86
N HIS A 186 10.78 -2.13 18.89
CA HIS A 186 12.24 -2.28 18.84
C HIS A 186 12.73 -3.16 17.66
N GLY A 187 12.12 -3.00 16.49
CA GLY A 187 12.55 -3.66 15.26
C GLY A 187 13.86 -3.10 14.70
N THR A 188 14.38 -3.71 13.64
CA THR A 188 15.67 -3.36 13.03
C THR A 188 15.53 -2.42 11.82
N ALA A 189 14.33 -2.33 11.25
CA ALA A 189 14.12 -1.52 10.05
C ALA A 189 13.98 -0.02 10.36
N PRO A 190 14.35 0.86 9.40
CA PRO A 190 14.13 2.29 9.55
C PRO A 190 12.63 2.62 9.49
N ILE A 191 12.13 3.26 10.54
CA ILE A 191 10.78 3.79 10.62
C ILE A 191 10.88 5.32 10.55
N ARG A 192 10.26 5.92 9.53
CA ARG A 192 10.23 7.37 9.29
C ARG A 192 8.81 7.88 9.32
N PHE A 193 8.62 9.09 9.86
CA PHE A 193 7.36 9.80 9.84
C PHE A 193 7.59 11.27 9.44
N THR A 194 7.06 11.65 8.28
CA THR A 194 7.07 13.05 7.82
C THR A 194 5.69 13.65 8.05
N ILE A 195 5.65 14.74 8.84
CA ILE A 195 4.46 15.52 9.10
C ILE A 195 4.60 16.86 8.38
N TYR A 196 3.65 17.15 7.49
CA TYR A 196 3.60 18.43 6.79
C TYR A 196 2.79 19.44 7.62
N PRO A 197 3.43 20.45 8.24
CA PRO A 197 2.78 21.28 9.25
C PRO A 197 1.61 22.12 8.72
N ASN A 198 1.63 22.45 7.44
CA ASN A 198 0.66 23.34 6.80
C ASN A 198 -0.29 22.64 5.83
N LEU A 199 -0.25 21.31 5.75
CA LEU A 199 -1.13 20.56 4.85
C LEU A 199 -2.30 19.94 5.62
N ASN A 200 -3.43 19.90 4.93
CA ASN A 200 -4.63 19.16 5.33
C ASN A 200 -4.58 17.73 4.76
N HIS A 201 -5.71 17.17 4.30
CA HIS A 201 -5.80 15.80 3.83
C HIS A 201 -4.92 15.51 2.61
N ASP A 202 -4.81 16.45 1.63
CA ASP A 202 -3.92 16.28 0.48
C ASP A 202 -2.44 16.49 0.88
N SER A 203 -1.88 15.50 1.55
CA SER A 203 -0.44 15.37 1.77
C SER A 203 0.24 14.50 0.71
N TRP A 204 -0.55 13.81 -0.15
CA TRP A 204 -0.02 12.89 -1.16
C TRP A 204 0.56 13.61 -2.38
N THR A 205 0.00 14.75 -2.80
CA THR A 205 0.51 15.47 -3.97
C THR A 205 1.99 15.81 -3.81
N ILE A 206 2.34 16.51 -2.73
CA ILE A 206 3.74 16.88 -2.47
C ILE A 206 4.63 15.64 -2.22
N THR A 207 4.05 14.58 -1.63
CA THR A 207 4.81 13.35 -1.34
C THR A 207 5.17 12.60 -2.63
N TYR A 208 4.25 12.43 -3.56
CA TYR A 208 4.53 11.74 -4.82
C TYR A 208 5.32 12.58 -5.81
N ASP A 209 5.31 13.91 -5.69
CA ASP A 209 6.14 14.82 -6.47
C ASP A 209 7.61 14.89 -5.96
N ASP A 210 7.89 14.32 -4.79
CA ASP A 210 9.24 14.31 -4.21
C ASP A 210 10.09 13.15 -4.78
N PRO A 211 11.17 13.42 -5.55
CA PRO A 211 12.05 12.40 -6.09
C PRO A 211 12.81 11.61 -5.01
N GLU A 212 12.95 12.15 -3.80
CA GLU A 212 13.57 11.42 -2.67
C GLU A 212 12.75 10.20 -2.27
N LEU A 213 11.42 10.23 -2.43
CA LEU A 213 10.55 9.07 -2.18
C LEU A 213 11.00 7.85 -3.01
N TYR A 214 11.21 8.04 -4.31
CA TYR A 214 11.60 6.96 -5.23
C TYR A 214 13.04 6.53 -5.01
N SER A 215 13.92 7.47 -4.74
CA SER A 215 15.30 7.19 -4.34
C SER A 215 15.35 6.38 -3.04
N TRP A 216 14.46 6.69 -2.08
CA TRP A 216 14.36 5.93 -0.84
C TRP A 216 13.87 4.51 -1.09
N PHE A 217 12.85 4.29 -1.92
CA PHE A 217 12.41 2.95 -2.30
C PHE A 217 13.56 2.11 -2.88
N LEU A 218 14.31 2.66 -3.83
CA LEU A 218 15.40 1.94 -4.50
C LEU A 218 16.52 1.49 -3.55
N ARG A 219 16.67 2.16 -2.40
CA ARG A 219 17.63 1.74 -1.35
C ARG A 219 17.13 0.58 -0.49
N GLN A 220 15.83 0.25 -0.56
CA GLN A 220 15.24 -0.84 0.22
C GLN A 220 15.23 -2.14 -0.59
N LYS A 221 15.69 -3.21 0.03
CA LYS A 221 15.69 -4.55 -0.56
C LYS A 221 15.51 -5.58 0.56
N LYS A 222 14.67 -6.60 0.32
CA LYS A 222 14.60 -7.75 1.23
C LYS A 222 15.93 -8.48 1.26
N GLN A 223 16.32 -8.90 2.45
CA GLN A 223 17.50 -9.72 2.67
C GLN A 223 17.27 -11.19 2.32
#